data_fd174243b5c7ff737223001bf7eb704b
#
_entry.id   fd174243b5c7ff737223001bf7eb704b
#
_cell.length_a   1.000
_cell.length_b   1.000
_cell.length_c   1.000
_cell.angle_alpha   90.00
_cell.angle_beta   90.00
_cell.angle_gamma   90.00
#
_symmetry.space_group_name_H-M   'P 1'
#
loop_
_entity.id
_entity.type
_entity.pdbx_description
1 polymer ?
#
loop_
_entity_poly.entity_id
_entity_poly.type
_entity_poly.pdbx_seq_one_letter_code
_entity_poly.pdbx_strand_id
1 'polypeptide(L)'
;MIKITLQFVLFSCFSVSVYGQWQQSAGTAGLNMQSLLINGIYNFAGGQTGAYLSTDSAANYSLSNTGNDNVGPTRCFTKDNNYIYTCTSQGAFRSSDNGATWVSKSVGLTNLLGSGILKVGSRLFYVGPTGIFMSTNQGDNWSAAGLSTTDVRCITAIYDTLFVGTNGASIYKSIDFGVNWVQINNGLGGSTNFRAIESKGNILFAGGQIGTGVYRSKDYGANWTLLGGGLSSGSYRGFASNSQIIVAGSFGAGVFYSTDNGNNWIAINTGLTDLTIFDLELNDNYIIAATNTQGVFRFPLSNLNLSTGIHDIDTKSDISFFPNPTTNLINVKADYKLIGTPYNVYDNIGKRVFSGIIKNENTSIEMENLPGGIYMLSVGDNIKHISKIIKQ
;
A
#
# COMPACT_ATOMS: atom_id res chain seq x y z
N MET A 1 -76.60 -11.43 1.51
CA MET A 1 -75.43 -11.25 0.64
C MET A 1 -74.45 -10.33 1.39
N ILE A 2 -73.45 -10.92 2.02
CA ILE A 2 -72.41 -10.17 2.74
C ILE A 2 -71.24 -9.97 1.79
N LYS A 3 -70.92 -8.73 1.42
CA LYS A 3 -69.75 -8.37 0.65
C LYS A 3 -68.52 -8.30 1.56
N ILE A 4 -67.58 -9.24 1.41
CA ILE A 4 -66.28 -9.20 2.07
C ILE A 4 -65.37 -8.40 1.15
N THR A 5 -64.93 -7.22 1.63
CA THR A 5 -63.93 -6.40 0.93
C THR A 5 -62.53 -6.85 1.44
N LEU A 6 -61.76 -7.48 0.56
CA LEU A 6 -60.39 -7.87 0.83
C LEU A 6 -59.50 -6.63 0.69
N GLN A 7 -58.96 -6.09 1.78
CA GLN A 7 -57.92 -5.07 1.77
C GLN A 7 -56.57 -5.77 1.55
N PHE A 8 -55.94 -5.51 0.41
CA PHE A 8 -54.52 -5.84 0.19
C PHE A 8 -53.66 -4.82 0.94
N VAL A 9 -52.97 -5.27 1.97
CA VAL A 9 -51.92 -4.49 2.60
C VAL A 9 -50.65 -4.73 1.76
N LEU A 10 -50.26 -3.72 1.00
CA LEU A 10 -48.94 -3.70 0.34
C LEU A 10 -47.88 -3.51 1.43
N PHE A 11 -47.18 -4.56 1.76
CA PHE A 11 -45.89 -4.43 2.47
C PHE A 11 -44.86 -3.82 1.49
N SER A 12 -44.67 -2.51 1.57
CA SER A 12 -43.48 -1.88 0.97
C SER A 12 -42.28 -2.34 1.77
N CYS A 13 -41.49 -3.22 1.16
CA CYS A 13 -40.18 -3.57 1.65
C CYS A 13 -39.31 -2.32 1.55
N PHE A 14 -39.24 -1.51 2.61
CA PHE A 14 -38.24 -0.48 2.75
C PHE A 14 -36.89 -1.20 2.87
N SER A 15 -36.14 -1.24 1.78
CA SER A 15 -34.72 -1.53 1.87
C SER A 15 -34.05 -0.39 2.65
N VAL A 16 -33.88 -0.59 3.94
CA VAL A 16 -33.01 0.27 4.74
C VAL A 16 -31.61 0.04 4.20
N SER A 17 -31.12 0.97 3.40
CA SER A 17 -29.70 1.03 3.04
C SER A 17 -28.96 1.29 4.33
N VAL A 18 -28.41 0.24 4.94
CA VAL A 18 -27.52 0.36 6.09
C VAL A 18 -26.21 0.92 5.56
N TYR A 19 -26.09 2.24 5.59
CA TYR A 19 -24.85 2.94 5.30
C TYR A 19 -23.83 2.56 6.37
N GLY A 20 -22.60 2.20 5.94
CA GLY A 20 -21.47 2.00 6.85
C GLY A 20 -21.14 0.56 7.18
N GLN A 21 -21.44 -0.42 6.32
CA GLN A 21 -21.06 -1.80 6.54
C GLN A 21 -20.25 -2.40 5.40
N TRP A 22 -19.43 -3.39 5.74
CA TRP A 22 -18.73 -4.22 4.78
C TRP A 22 -19.69 -5.01 3.92
N GLN A 23 -19.34 -5.15 2.64
CA GLN A 23 -20.05 -5.96 1.66
C GLN A 23 -19.15 -7.10 1.22
N GLN A 24 -19.62 -8.33 1.33
CA GLN A 24 -18.89 -9.50 0.83
C GLN A 24 -18.91 -9.49 -0.72
N SER A 25 -17.74 -9.70 -1.32
CA SER A 25 -17.58 -9.81 -2.77
C SER A 25 -18.04 -11.18 -3.26
N ALA A 26 -18.77 -11.22 -4.36
CA ALA A 26 -19.17 -12.49 -4.97
C ALA A 26 -17.95 -13.24 -5.56
N GLY A 27 -18.07 -14.56 -5.69
CA GLY A 27 -17.03 -15.42 -6.27
C GLY A 27 -15.87 -15.81 -5.34
N THR A 28 -15.80 -15.20 -4.14
CA THR A 28 -14.77 -15.57 -3.13
C THR A 28 -15.35 -16.02 -1.81
N ALA A 29 -16.67 -16.04 -1.65
CA ALA A 29 -17.35 -16.44 -0.42
C ALA A 29 -16.91 -17.83 0.05
N GLY A 30 -16.58 -17.97 1.32
CA GLY A 30 -16.11 -19.24 1.89
C GLY A 30 -14.65 -19.59 1.60
N LEU A 31 -13.91 -18.73 0.89
CA LEU A 31 -12.51 -18.96 0.54
C LEU A 31 -11.55 -18.27 1.51
N ASN A 32 -10.37 -18.89 1.69
CA ASN A 32 -9.23 -18.27 2.36
C ASN A 32 -8.49 -17.38 1.35
N MET A 33 -8.51 -16.06 1.56
CA MET A 33 -7.82 -15.08 0.74
C MET A 33 -6.66 -14.46 1.53
N GLN A 34 -5.47 -14.39 0.93
CA GLN A 34 -4.23 -14.07 1.62
C GLN A 34 -3.56 -12.78 1.15
N SER A 35 -3.87 -12.32 -0.04
CA SER A 35 -3.24 -11.14 -0.63
C SER A 35 -4.17 -10.42 -1.58
N LEU A 36 -3.92 -9.12 -1.76
CA LEU A 36 -4.65 -8.24 -2.65
C LEU A 36 -3.68 -7.42 -3.50
N LEU A 37 -4.14 -6.93 -4.64
CA LEU A 37 -3.45 -5.91 -5.43
C LEU A 37 -4.47 -5.14 -6.27
N ILE A 38 -4.31 -3.83 -6.34
CA ILE A 38 -5.11 -2.97 -7.21
C ILE A 38 -4.24 -2.44 -8.35
N ASN A 39 -4.72 -2.63 -9.60
CA ASN A 39 -4.10 -2.12 -10.81
C ASN A 39 -5.14 -1.43 -11.69
N GLY A 40 -5.46 -0.17 -11.41
CA GLY A 40 -6.55 0.55 -12.06
C GLY A 40 -7.90 -0.13 -11.80
N ILE A 41 -8.58 -0.56 -12.86
CA ILE A 41 -9.86 -1.28 -12.75
C ILE A 41 -9.68 -2.75 -12.32
N TYR A 42 -8.48 -3.31 -12.43
CA TYR A 42 -8.18 -4.69 -12.10
C TYR A 42 -7.87 -4.83 -10.61
N ASN A 43 -8.68 -5.61 -9.90
CA ASN A 43 -8.48 -5.93 -8.49
C ASN A 43 -8.15 -7.42 -8.38
N PHE A 44 -6.96 -7.74 -7.89
CA PHE A 44 -6.50 -9.11 -7.72
C PHE A 44 -6.68 -9.53 -6.27
N ALA A 45 -7.04 -10.80 -6.08
CA ALA A 45 -7.06 -11.43 -4.77
C ALA A 45 -6.38 -12.81 -4.87
N GLY A 46 -5.42 -13.05 -3.99
CA GLY A 46 -4.69 -14.31 -3.89
C GLY A 46 -5.31 -15.22 -2.84
N GLY A 47 -5.65 -16.42 -3.22
CA GLY A 47 -6.25 -17.40 -2.34
C GLY A 47 -5.53 -18.75 -2.35
N GLN A 48 -6.08 -19.71 -1.60
CA GLN A 48 -5.55 -21.08 -1.50
C GLN A 48 -5.52 -21.80 -2.85
N THR A 49 -6.44 -21.47 -3.74
CA THR A 49 -6.60 -22.11 -5.05
C THR A 49 -6.01 -21.30 -6.20
N GLY A 50 -5.32 -20.18 -5.90
CA GLY A 50 -4.63 -19.35 -6.89
C GLY A 50 -5.06 -17.89 -6.89
N ALA A 51 -4.93 -17.23 -8.04
CA ALA A 51 -5.28 -15.83 -8.23
C ALA A 51 -6.72 -15.67 -8.71
N TYR A 52 -7.40 -14.65 -8.22
CA TYR A 52 -8.72 -14.21 -8.61
C TYR A 52 -8.66 -12.78 -9.12
N LEU A 53 -9.52 -12.44 -10.07
CA LEU A 53 -9.59 -11.13 -10.72
C LEU A 53 -11.01 -10.58 -10.66
N SER A 54 -11.11 -9.30 -10.31
CA SER A 54 -12.31 -8.47 -10.43
C SER A 54 -12.00 -7.26 -11.31
N THR A 55 -12.97 -6.84 -12.13
CA THR A 55 -12.92 -5.62 -12.97
C THR A 55 -14.04 -4.63 -12.64
N ASP A 56 -14.75 -4.84 -11.55
CA ASP A 56 -15.91 -4.07 -11.12
C ASP A 56 -15.77 -3.53 -9.67
N SER A 57 -14.61 -3.01 -9.35
CA SER A 57 -14.28 -2.43 -8.03
C SER A 57 -14.44 -3.43 -6.90
N ALA A 58 -13.92 -4.64 -7.09
CA ALA A 58 -13.96 -5.74 -6.14
C ALA A 58 -15.38 -6.24 -5.76
N ALA A 59 -16.38 -6.04 -6.63
CA ALA A 59 -17.73 -6.55 -6.38
C ALA A 59 -17.83 -8.05 -6.68
N ASN A 60 -17.27 -8.49 -7.81
CA ASN A 60 -17.30 -9.87 -8.25
C ASN A 60 -15.91 -10.33 -8.64
N TYR A 61 -15.50 -11.49 -8.17
CA TYR A 61 -14.22 -12.12 -8.52
C TYR A 61 -14.43 -13.41 -9.29
N SER A 62 -13.55 -13.66 -10.24
CA SER A 62 -13.45 -14.94 -10.95
C SER A 62 -12.03 -15.48 -10.88
N LEU A 63 -11.89 -16.80 -10.91
CA LEU A 63 -10.57 -17.45 -10.92
C LEU A 63 -9.78 -17.05 -12.18
N SER A 64 -8.52 -16.69 -12.01
CA SER A 64 -7.62 -16.19 -13.06
C SER A 64 -6.27 -16.92 -12.97
N ASN A 65 -6.28 -18.21 -13.31
CA ASN A 65 -5.17 -19.13 -13.08
C ASN A 65 -4.53 -19.71 -14.35
N THR A 66 -4.95 -19.34 -15.56
CA THR A 66 -4.40 -19.92 -16.79
C THR A 66 -2.89 -19.82 -16.83
N GLY A 67 -2.19 -20.96 -16.96
CA GLY A 67 -0.74 -21.06 -16.85
C GLY A 67 -0.19 -21.06 -15.42
N ASN A 68 -1.05 -20.91 -14.44
CA ASN A 68 -0.77 -21.01 -13.01
C ASN A 68 -1.62 -22.13 -12.35
N ASP A 69 -2.02 -23.11 -13.13
CA ASP A 69 -2.83 -24.23 -12.65
C ASP A 69 -1.98 -25.10 -11.73
N ASN A 70 -2.43 -25.35 -10.52
CA ASN A 70 -1.75 -26.15 -9.48
C ASN A 70 -0.60 -25.49 -8.71
N VAL A 71 -0.47 -24.16 -8.71
CA VAL A 71 0.62 -23.48 -7.98
C VAL A 71 0.38 -23.27 -6.49
N GLY A 72 -0.73 -23.76 -5.96
CA GLY A 72 -1.07 -23.61 -4.54
C GLY A 72 -1.38 -22.15 -4.15
N PRO A 73 -1.29 -21.81 -2.86
CA PRO A 73 -1.69 -20.49 -2.39
C PRO A 73 -0.92 -19.35 -3.04
N THR A 74 -1.65 -18.38 -3.57
CA THR A 74 -1.14 -17.08 -4.02
C THR A 74 -1.06 -16.15 -2.81
N ARG A 75 0.16 -15.73 -2.43
CA ARG A 75 0.45 -15.09 -1.14
C ARG A 75 0.81 -13.63 -1.20
N CYS A 76 1.20 -13.15 -2.36
CA CYS A 76 1.60 -11.76 -2.54
C CYS A 76 1.52 -11.34 -4.00
N PHE A 77 1.36 -10.04 -4.23
CA PHE A 77 1.43 -9.44 -5.55
C PHE A 77 2.29 -8.19 -5.52
N THR A 78 2.84 -7.84 -6.69
CA THR A 78 3.37 -6.52 -7.01
C THR A 78 3.19 -6.25 -8.50
N LYS A 79 3.40 -5.01 -8.92
CA LYS A 79 3.23 -4.61 -10.32
C LYS A 79 4.26 -3.60 -10.77
N ASP A 80 4.41 -3.50 -12.07
CA ASP A 80 4.94 -2.30 -12.75
C ASP A 80 3.96 -1.88 -13.86
N ASN A 81 4.40 -1.01 -14.76
CA ASN A 81 3.53 -0.52 -15.84
C ASN A 81 3.14 -1.59 -16.86
N ASN A 82 3.90 -2.68 -16.97
CA ASN A 82 3.78 -3.70 -18.02
C ASN A 82 3.36 -5.07 -17.48
N TYR A 83 3.63 -5.35 -16.20
CA TYR A 83 3.50 -6.69 -15.65
C TYR A 83 2.88 -6.68 -14.26
N ILE A 84 2.14 -7.76 -13.99
CA ILE A 84 1.74 -8.16 -12.64
C ILE A 84 2.64 -9.33 -12.25
N TYR A 85 3.14 -9.30 -11.03
CA TYR A 85 3.95 -10.37 -10.45
C TYR A 85 3.26 -10.93 -9.22
N THR A 86 3.43 -12.22 -9.00
CA THR A 86 2.92 -12.87 -7.79
C THR A 86 3.92 -13.86 -7.22
N CYS A 87 3.87 -14.08 -5.92
CA CYS A 87 4.53 -15.17 -5.25
C CYS A 87 3.52 -16.21 -4.76
N THR A 88 3.90 -17.46 -4.87
CA THR A 88 3.08 -18.61 -4.51
C THR A 88 3.89 -19.58 -3.67
N SER A 89 3.30 -20.75 -3.35
CA SER A 89 4.06 -21.88 -2.79
C SER A 89 4.94 -22.59 -3.83
N GLN A 90 4.80 -22.27 -5.12
CA GLN A 90 5.56 -22.86 -6.25
C GLN A 90 6.50 -21.85 -6.92
N GLY A 91 6.80 -20.72 -6.26
CA GLY A 91 7.70 -19.69 -6.74
C GLY A 91 7.04 -18.43 -7.23
N ALA A 92 7.75 -17.72 -8.10
CA ALA A 92 7.32 -16.46 -8.70
C ALA A 92 6.67 -16.69 -10.06
N PHE A 93 5.62 -15.91 -10.35
CA PHE A 93 4.95 -15.89 -11.65
C PHE A 93 4.77 -14.45 -12.12
N ARG A 94 4.67 -14.28 -13.45
CA ARG A 94 4.46 -12.99 -14.11
C ARG A 94 3.33 -13.09 -15.12
N SER A 95 2.49 -12.07 -15.16
CA SER A 95 1.48 -11.85 -16.20
C SER A 95 1.79 -10.58 -16.97
N SER A 96 1.59 -10.59 -18.29
CA SER A 96 1.68 -9.43 -19.19
C SER A 96 0.32 -8.99 -19.75
N ASP A 97 -0.75 -9.62 -19.33
CA ASP A 97 -2.12 -9.46 -19.84
C ASP A 97 -3.16 -9.25 -18.73
N ASN A 98 -2.75 -8.52 -17.69
CA ASN A 98 -3.57 -8.21 -16.51
C ASN A 98 -4.15 -9.47 -15.84
N GLY A 99 -3.32 -10.50 -15.70
CA GLY A 99 -3.68 -11.72 -14.97
C GLY A 99 -4.43 -12.76 -15.79
N ALA A 100 -4.71 -12.53 -17.08
CA ALA A 100 -5.39 -13.53 -17.91
C ALA A 100 -4.53 -14.80 -18.06
N THR A 101 -3.21 -14.63 -18.22
CA THR A 101 -2.27 -15.76 -18.22
C THR A 101 -1.06 -15.47 -17.32
N TRP A 102 -0.49 -16.55 -16.77
CA TRP A 102 0.66 -16.50 -15.87
C TRP A 102 1.80 -17.38 -16.38
N VAL A 103 3.01 -16.88 -16.29
CA VAL A 103 4.23 -17.60 -16.68
C VAL A 103 5.16 -17.70 -15.48
N SER A 104 5.64 -18.92 -15.20
CA SER A 104 6.62 -19.16 -14.13
C SER A 104 7.91 -18.37 -14.35
N LYS A 105 8.40 -17.74 -13.30
CA LYS A 105 9.57 -16.88 -13.26
C LYS A 105 10.42 -17.18 -12.02
N SER A 106 10.83 -18.43 -11.86
CA SER A 106 11.47 -18.93 -10.64
C SER A 106 12.93 -19.36 -10.83
N VAL A 107 13.54 -19.10 -11.98
CA VAL A 107 14.93 -19.50 -12.27
C VAL A 107 15.90 -18.76 -11.33
N GLY A 108 16.66 -19.53 -10.53
CA GLY A 108 17.61 -18.98 -9.54
C GLY A 108 17.04 -18.86 -8.12
N LEU A 109 15.74 -19.06 -7.90
CA LEU A 109 15.18 -19.21 -6.56
C LEU A 109 15.56 -20.57 -5.97
N THR A 110 16.21 -20.59 -4.81
CA THR A 110 16.55 -21.84 -4.10
C THR A 110 15.43 -22.33 -3.18
N ASN A 111 14.44 -21.48 -2.91
CA ASN A 111 13.22 -21.83 -2.19
C ASN A 111 12.02 -21.18 -2.88
N LEU A 112 11.04 -21.97 -3.22
CA LEU A 112 9.85 -21.52 -3.95
C LEU A 112 8.73 -20.98 -3.04
N LEU A 113 8.86 -21.11 -1.70
CA LEU A 113 7.87 -20.56 -0.76
C LEU A 113 8.03 -19.04 -0.64
N GLY A 114 7.27 -18.29 -1.44
CA GLY A 114 7.23 -16.83 -1.36
C GLY A 114 6.37 -16.36 -0.18
N SER A 115 6.88 -15.34 0.53
CA SER A 115 6.14 -14.62 1.57
C SER A 115 5.85 -13.18 1.17
N GLY A 116 6.62 -12.62 0.23
CA GLY A 116 6.46 -11.27 -0.30
C GLY A 116 7.18 -11.10 -1.62
N ILE A 117 6.68 -10.19 -2.45
CA ILE A 117 7.30 -9.75 -3.70
C ILE A 117 7.13 -8.24 -3.81
N LEU A 118 8.18 -7.51 -4.20
CA LEU A 118 8.15 -6.06 -4.30
C LEU A 118 8.91 -5.57 -5.52
N LYS A 119 8.32 -4.63 -6.27
CA LYS A 119 8.95 -3.91 -7.38
C LYS A 119 9.46 -2.56 -6.90
N VAL A 120 10.76 -2.29 -7.06
CA VAL A 120 11.38 -0.99 -6.75
C VAL A 120 12.28 -0.59 -7.92
N GLY A 121 11.95 0.52 -8.56
CA GLY A 121 12.65 0.96 -9.77
C GLY A 121 12.69 -0.14 -10.84
N SER A 122 13.86 -0.52 -11.31
CA SER A 122 14.05 -1.62 -12.28
C SER A 122 14.17 -3.00 -11.63
N ARG A 123 14.19 -3.10 -10.29
CA ARG A 123 14.45 -4.35 -9.55
C ARG A 123 13.18 -4.97 -8.99
N LEU A 124 13.17 -6.29 -8.94
CA LEU A 124 12.20 -7.10 -8.20
C LEU A 124 12.89 -7.76 -7.01
N PHE A 125 12.22 -7.78 -5.88
CA PHE A 125 12.64 -8.50 -4.67
C PHE A 125 11.61 -9.56 -4.33
N TYR A 126 12.10 -10.78 -4.05
CA TYR A 126 11.31 -11.92 -3.61
C TYR A 126 11.82 -12.33 -2.23
N VAL A 127 10.92 -12.44 -1.27
CA VAL A 127 11.29 -12.77 0.11
C VAL A 127 10.59 -14.03 0.58
N GLY A 128 11.26 -14.79 1.44
CA GLY A 128 10.74 -16.05 1.95
C GLY A 128 11.58 -16.64 3.07
N PRO A 129 11.37 -17.94 3.40
CA PRO A 129 12.03 -18.59 4.53
C PRO A 129 13.56 -18.67 4.45
N THR A 130 14.12 -18.52 3.27
CA THR A 130 15.58 -18.60 3.03
C THR A 130 16.18 -17.25 2.62
N GLY A 131 15.55 -16.15 3.05
CA GLY A 131 16.08 -14.81 2.83
C GLY A 131 15.45 -14.08 1.65
N ILE A 132 16.28 -13.31 0.98
CA ILE A 132 15.88 -12.37 -0.06
C ILE A 132 16.56 -12.72 -1.36
N PHE A 133 15.81 -12.67 -2.45
CA PHE A 133 16.31 -12.78 -3.82
C PHE A 133 15.96 -11.51 -4.58
N MET A 134 16.82 -11.13 -5.52
CA MET A 134 16.65 -9.96 -6.40
C MET A 134 16.73 -10.39 -7.85
N SER A 135 15.91 -9.78 -8.70
CA SER A 135 15.97 -9.85 -10.16
C SER A 135 16.09 -8.44 -10.73
N THR A 136 16.95 -8.29 -11.74
CA THR A 136 17.13 -7.06 -12.54
C THR A 136 16.55 -7.17 -13.95
N ASN A 137 15.99 -8.33 -14.30
CA ASN A 137 15.45 -8.68 -15.62
C ASN A 137 14.00 -9.17 -15.53
N GLN A 138 13.17 -8.47 -14.74
CA GLN A 138 11.72 -8.70 -14.67
C GLN A 138 11.32 -10.11 -14.20
N GLY A 139 12.16 -10.72 -13.33
CA GLY A 139 11.94 -12.04 -12.76
C GLY A 139 12.47 -13.19 -13.60
N ASP A 140 13.07 -12.94 -14.77
CA ASP A 140 13.60 -14.02 -15.62
C ASP A 140 14.70 -14.82 -14.92
N ASN A 141 15.54 -14.15 -14.11
CA ASN A 141 16.53 -14.79 -13.24
C ASN A 141 16.60 -14.09 -11.88
N TRP A 142 16.84 -14.87 -10.85
CA TRP A 142 16.98 -14.41 -9.47
C TRP A 142 18.36 -14.74 -8.92
N SER A 143 18.89 -13.85 -8.09
CA SER A 143 20.13 -14.04 -7.32
C SER A 143 19.87 -13.69 -5.86
N ALA A 144 20.59 -14.33 -4.93
CA ALA A 144 20.50 -14.02 -3.52
C ALA A 144 20.87 -12.55 -3.23
N ALA A 145 20.08 -11.89 -2.38
CA ALA A 145 20.22 -10.49 -2.00
C ALA A 145 20.24 -10.32 -0.47
N GLY A 146 20.89 -11.23 0.23
CA GLY A 146 21.12 -11.17 1.67
C GLY A 146 20.10 -11.92 2.53
N LEU A 147 20.35 -11.91 3.83
CA LEU A 147 19.55 -12.57 4.86
C LEU A 147 19.26 -14.05 4.58
N SER A 148 20.21 -14.78 3.98
CA SER A 148 20.03 -16.13 3.40
C SER A 148 19.61 -17.23 4.38
N THR A 149 19.71 -16.97 5.68
CA THR A 149 19.29 -17.89 6.77
C THR A 149 18.12 -17.36 7.59
N THR A 150 17.52 -16.26 7.15
CA THR A 150 16.47 -15.55 7.88
C THR A 150 15.12 -15.75 7.22
N ASP A 151 14.11 -16.10 8.00
CA ASP A 151 12.73 -16.22 7.53
C ASP A 151 12.12 -14.82 7.37
N VAL A 152 12.18 -14.28 6.15
CA VAL A 152 11.66 -12.96 5.79
C VAL A 152 10.19 -13.07 5.40
N ARG A 153 9.32 -12.28 6.04
CA ARG A 153 7.86 -12.41 5.94
C ARG A 153 7.18 -11.31 5.16
N CYS A 154 7.72 -10.10 5.18
CA CYS A 154 7.17 -8.94 4.49
C CYS A 154 8.28 -8.01 4.04
N ILE A 155 7.99 -7.22 3.03
CA ILE A 155 8.91 -6.24 2.45
C ILE A 155 8.16 -5.00 1.99
N THR A 156 8.73 -3.82 2.24
CA THR A 156 8.30 -2.53 1.70
C THR A 156 9.49 -1.66 1.36
N ALA A 157 9.26 -0.52 0.72
CA ALA A 157 10.29 0.45 0.43
C ALA A 157 9.81 1.88 0.65
N ILE A 158 10.74 2.75 1.03
CA ILE A 158 10.60 4.20 0.93
C ILE A 158 11.70 4.65 -0.03
N TYR A 159 11.30 5.08 -1.24
CA TYR A 159 12.22 5.31 -2.36
C TYR A 159 13.06 4.04 -2.63
N ASP A 160 14.39 4.16 -2.61
CA ASP A 160 15.33 3.06 -2.83
C ASP A 160 15.74 2.32 -1.54
N THR A 161 15.26 2.76 -0.39
CA THR A 161 15.51 2.11 0.89
C THR A 161 14.51 0.99 1.15
N LEU A 162 15.02 -0.23 1.29
CA LEU A 162 14.21 -1.42 1.55
C LEU A 162 14.06 -1.66 3.06
N PHE A 163 12.90 -2.17 3.45
CA PHE A 163 12.60 -2.58 4.82
C PHE A 163 11.93 -3.95 4.79
N VAL A 164 12.39 -4.85 5.65
CA VAL A 164 11.82 -6.21 5.76
C VAL A 164 11.52 -6.55 7.20
N GLY A 165 10.38 -7.21 7.40
CA GLY A 165 10.02 -7.85 8.66
C GLY A 165 10.30 -9.35 8.61
N THR A 166 10.77 -9.90 9.70
CA THR A 166 11.21 -11.29 9.79
C THR A 166 10.44 -12.08 10.86
N ASN A 167 10.56 -13.37 10.79
CA ASN A 167 10.10 -14.29 11.83
C ASN A 167 11.29 -14.70 12.72
N GLY A 168 11.42 -14.06 13.87
CA GLY A 168 12.45 -14.36 14.86
C GLY A 168 13.66 -13.41 14.88
N ALA A 169 13.83 -12.53 13.87
CA ALA A 169 15.00 -11.67 13.78
C ALA A 169 14.67 -10.17 13.65
N SER A 170 13.41 -9.78 13.96
CA SER A 170 12.95 -8.38 14.00
C SER A 170 12.87 -7.72 12.61
N ILE A 171 13.28 -6.45 12.46
CA ILE A 171 13.19 -5.65 11.23
C ILE A 171 14.58 -5.30 10.74
N TYR A 172 14.80 -5.36 9.42
CA TYR A 172 16.03 -4.97 8.77
C TYR A 172 15.79 -3.88 7.73
N LYS A 173 16.82 -3.09 7.48
CA LYS A 173 16.89 -2.04 6.46
C LYS A 173 18.10 -2.24 5.55
N SER A 174 17.91 -1.98 4.25
CA SER A 174 18.98 -1.85 3.26
C SER A 174 18.85 -0.53 2.51
N ILE A 175 19.97 0.17 2.32
CA ILE A 175 20.06 1.42 1.55
C ILE A 175 20.79 1.25 0.22
N ASP A 176 21.15 0.02 -0.11
CA ASP A 176 21.96 -0.36 -1.28
C ASP A 176 21.32 -1.51 -2.07
N PHE A 177 19.98 -1.53 -2.12
CA PHE A 177 19.18 -2.52 -2.85
C PHE A 177 19.43 -3.97 -2.43
N GLY A 178 19.64 -4.21 -1.15
CA GLY A 178 19.74 -5.55 -0.58
C GLY A 178 21.14 -6.14 -0.59
N VAL A 179 22.18 -5.35 -0.90
CA VAL A 179 23.58 -5.80 -0.79
C VAL A 179 23.98 -5.94 0.67
N ASN A 180 23.65 -4.93 1.48
CA ASN A 180 23.89 -4.94 2.93
C ASN A 180 22.59 -4.68 3.69
N TRP A 181 22.44 -5.37 4.81
CA TRP A 181 21.28 -5.27 5.69
C TRP A 181 21.69 -4.94 7.11
N VAL A 182 21.02 -3.96 7.71
CA VAL A 182 21.23 -3.53 9.09
C VAL A 182 19.95 -3.74 9.88
N GLN A 183 20.05 -4.39 11.04
CA GLN A 183 18.91 -4.55 11.95
C GLN A 183 18.52 -3.21 12.57
N ILE A 184 17.21 -2.89 12.58
CA ILE A 184 16.67 -1.61 13.06
C ILE A 184 15.58 -1.88 14.09
N ASN A 185 15.95 -2.25 15.31
CA ASN A 185 15.02 -2.73 16.34
C ASN A 185 14.90 -1.81 17.57
N ASN A 186 15.45 -0.59 17.53
CA ASN A 186 15.35 0.35 18.64
C ASN A 186 13.89 0.77 18.87
N GLY A 187 13.39 0.52 20.09
CA GLY A 187 12.00 0.80 20.47
C GLY A 187 11.00 -0.33 20.18
N LEU A 188 11.42 -1.48 19.62
CA LEU A 188 10.53 -2.63 19.35
C LEU A 188 10.26 -3.50 20.60
N GLY A 189 10.79 -3.14 21.78
CA GLY A 189 10.50 -3.80 23.05
C GLY A 189 10.84 -5.31 23.08
N GLY A 190 11.81 -5.75 22.28
CA GLY A 190 12.18 -7.18 22.16
C GLY A 190 11.30 -7.97 21.20
N SER A 191 10.37 -7.33 20.49
CA SER A 191 9.55 -7.98 19.45
C SER A 191 10.42 -8.43 18.27
N THR A 192 10.31 -9.69 17.88
CA THR A 192 11.15 -10.31 16.85
C THR A 192 10.37 -10.81 15.64
N ASN A 193 9.03 -10.86 15.72
CA ASN A 193 8.17 -11.45 14.69
C ASN A 193 7.28 -10.40 14.05
N PHE A 194 7.58 -10.03 12.80
CA PHE A 194 6.82 -9.06 12.02
C PHE A 194 6.26 -9.71 10.76
N ARG A 195 4.94 -9.52 10.53
CA ARG A 195 4.18 -10.13 9.45
C ARG A 195 3.74 -9.15 8.38
N ALA A 196 3.72 -7.87 8.72
CA ALA A 196 3.37 -6.80 7.81
C ALA A 196 4.28 -5.60 8.04
N ILE A 197 4.65 -4.93 6.96
CA ILE A 197 5.35 -3.65 6.99
C ILE A 197 4.83 -2.81 5.82
N GLU A 198 4.46 -1.57 6.11
CA GLU A 198 3.88 -0.65 5.13
C GLU A 198 4.49 0.73 5.26
N SER A 199 4.60 1.44 4.15
CA SER A 199 5.06 2.83 4.10
C SER A 199 3.92 3.77 3.73
N LYS A 200 3.69 4.80 4.55
CA LYS A 200 2.83 5.94 4.22
C LYS A 200 3.68 7.20 4.11
N GLY A 201 4.08 7.56 2.90
CA GLY A 201 5.12 8.56 2.70
C GLY A 201 6.42 8.15 3.40
N ASN A 202 6.94 8.98 4.31
CA ASN A 202 8.17 8.69 5.06
C ASN A 202 7.94 7.96 6.40
N ILE A 203 6.71 7.57 6.69
CA ILE A 203 6.34 6.88 7.92
C ILE A 203 6.25 5.38 7.63
N LEU A 204 6.88 4.57 8.48
CA LEU A 204 6.75 3.12 8.45
C LEU A 204 5.77 2.66 9.53
N PHE A 205 4.96 1.66 9.18
CA PHE A 205 4.11 0.91 10.10
C PHE A 205 4.51 -0.56 10.03
N ALA A 206 4.64 -1.20 11.18
CA ALA A 206 5.00 -2.61 11.26
C ALA A 206 4.03 -3.35 12.18
N GLY A 207 3.45 -4.43 11.66
CA GLY A 207 2.52 -5.31 12.37
C GLY A 207 3.22 -6.59 12.82
N GLY A 208 3.12 -6.86 14.11
CA GLY A 208 3.72 -8.04 14.69
C GLY A 208 2.76 -9.20 14.88
N GLN A 209 3.29 -10.32 15.34
CA GLN A 209 2.54 -11.49 15.77
C GLN A 209 1.77 -11.23 17.09
N ILE A 210 1.00 -12.20 17.56
CA ILE A 210 0.17 -12.11 18.77
C ILE A 210 0.95 -11.50 19.93
N GLY A 211 0.41 -10.41 20.51
CA GLY A 211 1.01 -9.68 21.61
C GLY A 211 2.00 -8.59 21.21
N THR A 212 2.38 -8.50 19.93
CA THR A 212 3.35 -7.51 19.46
C THR A 212 2.70 -6.15 19.13
N GLY A 213 1.47 -6.15 18.58
CA GLY A 213 0.76 -4.91 18.21
C GLY A 213 1.26 -4.27 16.92
N VAL A 214 1.03 -2.96 16.80
CA VAL A 214 1.47 -2.13 15.67
C VAL A 214 2.53 -1.14 16.13
N TYR A 215 3.64 -1.08 15.42
CA TYR A 215 4.70 -0.11 15.62
C TYR A 215 4.74 0.91 14.49
N ARG A 216 5.19 2.11 14.82
CA ARG A 216 5.42 3.20 13.87
C ARG A 216 6.82 3.76 14.02
N SER A 217 7.47 4.03 12.88
CA SER A 217 8.68 4.84 12.80
C SER A 217 8.47 6.05 11.90
N LYS A 218 8.97 7.23 12.31
CA LYS A 218 8.93 8.48 11.55
C LYS A 218 10.32 8.90 11.04
N ASP A 219 11.31 8.06 11.23
CA ASP A 219 12.74 8.32 11.00
C ASP A 219 13.43 7.16 10.28
N TYR A 220 12.74 6.58 9.28
CA TYR A 220 13.27 5.48 8.45
C TYR A 220 13.73 4.27 9.26
N GLY A 221 13.01 3.95 10.34
CA GLY A 221 13.26 2.79 11.18
C GLY A 221 14.35 3.01 12.24
N ALA A 222 14.90 4.22 12.39
CA ALA A 222 15.90 4.48 13.44
C ALA A 222 15.30 4.31 14.83
N ASN A 223 14.05 4.73 15.03
CA ASN A 223 13.30 4.54 16.27
C ASN A 223 11.86 4.08 15.99
N TRP A 224 11.38 3.14 16.80
CA TRP A 224 10.02 2.62 16.72
C TRP A 224 9.22 2.93 17.97
N THR A 225 7.95 3.23 17.80
CA THR A 225 7.00 3.47 18.89
C THR A 225 5.83 2.51 18.76
N LEU A 226 5.53 1.77 19.83
CA LEU A 226 4.32 0.95 19.92
C LEU A 226 3.09 1.85 19.94
N LEU A 227 2.13 1.56 19.07
CA LEU A 227 0.87 2.29 18.97
C LEU A 227 -0.19 1.65 19.86
N GLY A 228 -1.02 2.51 20.45
CA GLY A 228 -2.22 2.13 21.18
C GLY A 228 -3.45 2.79 20.52
N GLY A 229 -4.02 3.80 21.16
CA GLY A 229 -4.99 4.73 20.56
C GLY A 229 -6.22 4.08 19.93
N GLY A 230 -6.75 2.99 20.53
CA GLY A 230 -7.93 2.29 20.01
C GLY A 230 -7.65 1.00 19.27
N LEU A 231 -6.38 0.63 19.05
CA LEU A 231 -6.03 -0.70 18.56
C LEU A 231 -6.27 -1.76 19.63
N SER A 232 -6.81 -2.90 19.22
CA SER A 232 -6.87 -4.09 20.09
C SER A 232 -5.48 -4.72 20.23
N SER A 233 -5.24 -5.43 21.34
CA SER A 233 -4.08 -6.33 21.44
C SER A 233 -4.25 -7.46 20.43
N GLY A 234 -3.29 -7.66 19.51
CA GLY A 234 -3.44 -8.69 18.48
C GLY A 234 -2.25 -8.77 17.54
N SER A 235 -2.37 -9.65 16.56
CA SER A 235 -1.47 -9.75 15.41
C SER A 235 -2.03 -8.90 14.27
N TYR A 236 -1.17 -8.12 13.62
CA TYR A 236 -1.55 -7.29 12.47
C TYR A 236 -0.79 -7.77 11.24
N ARG A 237 -1.53 -8.08 10.15
CA ARG A 237 -0.98 -8.75 8.97
C ARG A 237 -1.16 -7.99 7.67
N GLY A 238 -2.09 -7.05 7.60
CA GLY A 238 -2.35 -6.22 6.43
C GLY A 238 -2.37 -4.75 6.80
N PHE A 239 -1.78 -3.93 5.95
CA PHE A 239 -1.91 -2.48 5.97
C PHE A 239 -2.17 -1.98 4.57
N ALA A 240 -2.92 -0.90 4.46
CA ALA A 240 -3.00 -0.13 3.23
C ALA A 240 -3.10 1.36 3.58
N SER A 241 -2.57 2.22 2.73
CA SER A 241 -2.56 3.65 3.01
C SER A 241 -2.77 4.50 1.76
N ASN A 242 -3.34 5.68 1.97
CA ASN A 242 -3.34 6.76 0.99
C ASN A 242 -2.95 8.08 1.69
N SER A 243 -3.08 9.21 1.00
CA SER A 243 -2.76 10.51 1.59
C SER A 243 -3.55 10.82 2.87
N GLN A 244 -4.80 10.36 2.98
CA GLN A 244 -5.72 10.71 4.06
C GLN A 244 -5.69 9.72 5.22
N ILE A 245 -5.63 8.42 4.92
CA ILE A 245 -5.79 7.37 5.94
C ILE A 245 -4.70 6.32 5.88
N ILE A 246 -4.54 5.61 6.97
CA ILE A 246 -3.94 4.29 7.03
C ILE A 246 -4.95 3.33 7.64
N VAL A 247 -5.05 2.13 7.09
CA VAL A 247 -5.87 1.04 7.60
C VAL A 247 -4.99 -0.11 8.07
N ALA A 248 -5.44 -0.81 9.10
CA ALA A 248 -4.74 -1.94 9.70
C ALA A 248 -5.70 -3.12 9.87
N GLY A 249 -5.31 -4.28 9.37
CA GLY A 249 -6.03 -5.54 9.47
C GLY A 249 -5.46 -6.44 10.55
N SER A 250 -6.31 -6.80 11.50
CA SER A 250 -5.95 -7.66 12.62
C SER A 250 -6.31 -9.12 12.35
N PHE A 251 -5.53 -10.02 12.91
CA PHE A 251 -5.85 -11.44 12.96
C PHE A 251 -6.77 -11.72 14.16
N GLY A 252 -8.08 -11.53 13.96
CA GLY A 252 -9.14 -11.82 14.93
C GLY A 252 -9.87 -10.60 15.52
N ALA A 253 -9.44 -9.35 15.21
CA ALA A 253 -10.12 -8.14 15.68
C ALA A 253 -10.65 -7.23 14.56
N GLY A 254 -10.54 -7.67 13.30
CA GLY A 254 -11.08 -6.97 12.13
C GLY A 254 -10.20 -5.82 11.65
N VAL A 255 -10.84 -4.76 11.15
CA VAL A 255 -10.22 -3.64 10.47
C VAL A 255 -10.32 -2.36 11.30
N PHE A 256 -9.23 -1.63 11.36
CA PHE A 256 -9.11 -0.32 12.00
C PHE A 256 -8.60 0.70 10.98
N TYR A 257 -9.01 1.97 11.11
CA TYR A 257 -8.43 3.06 10.32
C TYR A 257 -7.99 4.22 11.21
N SER A 258 -7.04 4.99 10.71
CA SER A 258 -6.54 6.22 11.34
C SER A 258 -6.42 7.33 10.30
N THR A 259 -6.82 8.55 10.66
CA THR A 259 -6.66 9.78 9.86
C THR A 259 -5.50 10.65 10.33
N ASP A 260 -4.85 10.29 11.43
CA ASP A 260 -3.82 11.07 12.12
C ASP A 260 -2.46 10.34 12.20
N ASN A 261 -2.17 9.56 11.14
CA ASN A 261 -0.94 8.77 11.03
C ASN A 261 -0.73 7.80 12.20
N GLY A 262 -1.82 7.19 12.68
CA GLY A 262 -1.78 6.10 13.66
C GLY A 262 -1.72 6.57 15.11
N ASN A 263 -2.00 7.84 15.44
CA ASN A 263 -2.11 8.25 16.82
C ASN A 263 -3.41 7.73 17.44
N ASN A 264 -4.53 7.80 16.66
CA ASN A 264 -5.82 7.26 17.06
C ASN A 264 -6.37 6.34 15.97
N TRP A 265 -7.02 5.25 16.39
CA TRP A 265 -7.58 4.23 15.50
C TRP A 265 -9.05 3.99 15.84
N ILE A 266 -9.84 3.80 14.81
CA ILE A 266 -11.28 3.54 14.89
C ILE A 266 -11.57 2.21 14.22
N ALA A 267 -12.26 1.30 14.92
CA ALA A 267 -12.70 0.03 14.36
C ALA A 267 -13.88 0.24 13.38
N ILE A 268 -13.84 -0.46 12.24
CA ILE A 268 -14.90 -0.43 11.21
C ILE A 268 -15.32 -1.86 10.84
N ASN A 269 -15.94 -2.58 11.78
CA ASN A 269 -16.21 -4.01 11.63
C ASN A 269 -17.67 -4.37 11.28
N THR A 270 -18.59 -3.38 11.23
CA THR A 270 -20.01 -3.63 10.94
C THR A 270 -20.18 -4.27 9.56
N GLY A 271 -20.80 -5.46 9.51
CA GLY A 271 -20.99 -6.24 8.29
C GLY A 271 -19.84 -7.16 7.91
N LEU A 272 -18.70 -7.09 8.61
CA LEU A 272 -17.58 -8.01 8.44
C LEU A 272 -17.83 -9.29 9.24
N THR A 273 -18.03 -10.41 8.55
CA THR A 273 -18.38 -11.70 9.17
C THR A 273 -17.16 -12.54 9.55
N ASP A 274 -15.97 -12.17 9.06
CA ASP A 274 -14.69 -12.74 9.46
C ASP A 274 -13.73 -11.62 9.89
N LEU A 275 -13.34 -11.62 11.15
CA LEU A 275 -12.45 -10.62 11.74
C LEU A 275 -10.97 -10.96 11.59
N THR A 276 -10.65 -12.05 10.90
CA THR A 276 -9.28 -12.47 10.63
C THR A 276 -8.83 -11.95 9.27
N ILE A 277 -8.15 -10.81 9.29
CA ILE A 277 -7.70 -10.11 8.08
C ILE A 277 -6.28 -10.50 7.76
N PHE A 278 -6.04 -10.92 6.52
CA PHE A 278 -4.70 -11.24 6.02
C PHE A 278 -4.07 -10.09 5.27
N ASP A 279 -4.87 -9.35 4.48
CA ASP A 279 -4.37 -8.25 3.67
C ASP A 279 -5.44 -7.19 3.46
N LEU A 280 -5.00 -5.98 3.17
CA LEU A 280 -5.83 -4.81 2.90
C LEU A 280 -5.30 -4.07 1.68
N GLU A 281 -6.21 -3.51 0.90
CA GLU A 281 -5.89 -2.58 -0.19
C GLU A 281 -6.89 -1.43 -0.23
N LEU A 282 -6.47 -0.32 -0.83
CA LEU A 282 -7.28 0.88 -1.01
C LEU A 282 -7.36 1.24 -2.49
N ASN A 283 -8.57 1.40 -3.01
CA ASN A 283 -8.79 2.14 -4.25
C ASN A 283 -9.49 3.47 -3.95
N ASP A 284 -9.84 4.22 -4.99
CA ASP A 284 -10.47 5.56 -4.85
C ASP A 284 -11.81 5.51 -4.10
N ASN A 285 -12.49 4.35 -4.07
CA ASN A 285 -13.84 4.23 -3.55
C ASN A 285 -13.98 3.30 -2.35
N TYR A 286 -13.06 2.34 -2.19
CA TYR A 286 -13.22 1.25 -1.22
C TYR A 286 -11.93 0.94 -0.46
N ILE A 287 -12.11 0.48 0.79
CA ILE A 287 -11.18 -0.40 1.48
C ILE A 287 -11.55 -1.82 1.08
N ILE A 288 -10.58 -2.63 0.67
CA ILE A 288 -10.76 -4.03 0.29
C ILE A 288 -10.01 -4.89 1.31
N ALA A 289 -10.67 -5.93 1.83
CA ALA A 289 -10.10 -6.81 2.85
C ALA A 289 -10.14 -8.27 2.40
N ALA A 290 -9.00 -8.94 2.47
CA ALA A 290 -8.86 -10.37 2.31
C ALA A 290 -8.98 -11.07 3.67
N THR A 291 -9.90 -12.03 3.79
CA THR A 291 -10.21 -12.71 5.05
C THR A 291 -9.84 -14.18 5.03
N ASN A 292 -9.75 -14.76 6.23
CA ASN A 292 -9.32 -16.16 6.40
C ASN A 292 -10.33 -17.20 5.87
N THR A 293 -11.63 -16.97 6.05
CA THR A 293 -12.64 -17.99 5.77
C THR A 293 -13.82 -17.50 4.94
N GLN A 294 -13.95 -16.20 4.75
CA GLN A 294 -15.15 -15.59 4.12
C GLN A 294 -14.85 -14.84 2.83
N GLY A 295 -13.64 -14.98 2.28
CA GLY A 295 -13.26 -14.38 1.00
C GLY A 295 -12.87 -12.92 1.11
N VAL A 296 -13.27 -12.14 0.12
CA VAL A 296 -13.00 -10.69 0.02
C VAL A 296 -14.21 -9.89 0.45
N PHE A 297 -13.94 -8.80 1.16
CA PHE A 297 -14.94 -7.78 1.51
C PHE A 297 -14.50 -6.42 1.01
N ARG A 298 -15.46 -5.54 0.76
CA ARG A 298 -15.21 -4.13 0.44
C ARG A 298 -16.03 -3.20 1.32
N PHE A 299 -15.45 -2.07 1.70
CA PHE A 299 -16.09 -1.04 2.52
C PHE A 299 -15.99 0.31 1.82
N PRO A 300 -17.11 1.03 1.53
CA PRO A 300 -17.06 2.31 0.85
C PRO A 300 -16.32 3.37 1.67
N LEU A 301 -15.33 4.03 1.08
CA LEU A 301 -14.59 5.14 1.72
C LEU A 301 -15.51 6.32 2.07
N SER A 302 -16.59 6.52 1.31
CA SER A 302 -17.61 7.53 1.58
C SER A 302 -18.32 7.35 2.92
N ASN A 303 -18.24 6.16 3.51
CA ASN A 303 -18.83 5.85 4.82
C ASN A 303 -17.88 6.18 5.99
N LEU A 304 -16.62 6.50 5.71
CA LEU A 304 -15.72 7.06 6.69
C LEU A 304 -16.05 8.56 6.86
N ASN A 305 -16.18 9.00 8.09
CA ASN A 305 -16.26 10.43 8.40
C ASN A 305 -14.87 11.07 8.21
N LEU A 306 -14.39 11.05 6.95
CA LEU A 306 -13.20 11.78 6.60
C LEU A 306 -13.61 13.25 6.57
N SER A 307 -13.11 14.05 7.52
CA SER A 307 -13.33 15.48 7.46
C SER A 307 -12.76 15.96 6.12
N THR A 308 -13.63 16.50 5.26
CA THR A 308 -13.24 17.24 4.05
C THR A 308 -12.63 18.60 4.42
N GLY A 309 -12.31 18.80 5.69
CA GLY A 309 -11.50 19.92 6.11
C GLY A 309 -10.22 19.89 5.30
N ILE A 310 -9.96 20.95 4.57
CA ILE A 310 -8.59 21.32 4.22
C ILE A 310 -7.84 21.15 5.54
N HIS A 311 -7.08 20.07 5.69
CA HIS A 311 -6.10 20.02 6.75
C HIS A 311 -5.29 21.31 6.52
N ASP A 312 -5.34 22.19 7.49
CA ASP A 312 -4.31 23.21 7.57
C ASP A 312 -3.00 22.45 7.36
N ILE A 313 -2.46 22.61 6.17
CA ILE A 313 -1.10 22.20 5.87
C ILE A 313 -0.35 22.88 7.00
N ASP A 314 0.22 22.07 7.88
CA ASP A 314 1.02 22.56 9.00
C ASP A 314 1.95 23.62 8.43
N THR A 315 1.58 24.92 8.62
CA THR A 315 2.15 26.06 7.90
C THR A 315 3.53 26.45 8.41
N LYS A 316 4.18 25.59 9.15
CA LYS A 316 5.63 25.47 9.16
C LYS A 316 6.03 24.66 7.94
N SER A 317 5.90 25.27 6.76
CA SER A 317 6.39 24.68 5.53
C SER A 317 7.90 24.54 5.64
N ASP A 318 8.35 23.30 5.74
CA ASP A 318 9.77 22.92 5.62
C ASP A 318 10.33 23.29 4.23
N ILE A 319 9.58 24.11 3.45
CA ILE A 319 9.92 24.54 2.11
C ILE A 319 9.42 25.96 1.85
N SER A 320 10.25 26.77 1.22
CA SER A 320 9.89 28.11 0.76
C SER A 320 10.43 28.38 -0.66
N PHE A 321 9.75 29.24 -1.39
CA PHE A 321 10.03 29.55 -2.79
C PHE A 321 10.24 31.05 -2.96
N PHE A 322 11.40 31.47 -3.48
CA PHE A 322 11.73 32.89 -3.64
C PHE A 322 12.79 33.11 -4.72
N PRO A 323 12.78 34.29 -5.37
CA PRO A 323 11.75 35.31 -5.31
C PRO A 323 10.48 34.87 -6.01
N ASN A 324 9.33 35.35 -5.55
CA ASN A 324 8.05 35.17 -6.23
C ASN A 324 7.26 36.49 -6.11
N PRO A 325 7.06 37.27 -7.19
CA PRO A 325 7.40 36.97 -8.60
C PRO A 325 8.88 36.77 -8.92
N THR A 326 9.16 36.02 -9.98
CA THR A 326 10.52 35.75 -10.48
C THR A 326 10.65 36.16 -11.95
N THR A 327 11.87 36.55 -12.38
CA THR A 327 12.21 36.77 -13.80
C THR A 327 12.86 35.54 -14.42
N ASN A 328 13.94 35.03 -13.85
CA ASN A 328 14.74 33.96 -14.47
C ASN A 328 14.93 32.74 -13.57
N LEU A 329 14.92 32.90 -12.25
CA LEU A 329 15.31 31.88 -11.32
C LEU A 329 14.41 31.89 -10.10
N ILE A 330 13.96 30.72 -9.67
CA ILE A 330 13.31 30.54 -8.38
C ILE A 330 14.17 29.62 -7.49
N ASN A 331 14.42 30.06 -6.28
CA ASN A 331 15.12 29.26 -5.29
C ASN A 331 14.10 28.52 -4.42
N VAL A 332 14.35 27.25 -4.24
CA VAL A 332 13.61 26.39 -3.33
C VAL A 332 14.49 26.18 -2.11
N LYS A 333 14.11 26.80 -0.99
CA LYS A 333 14.72 26.47 0.31
C LYS A 333 13.90 25.35 0.95
N ALA A 334 14.48 24.19 1.09
CA ALA A 334 13.82 22.98 1.55
C ALA A 334 14.54 22.42 2.79
N ASP A 335 13.78 21.79 3.70
CA ASP A 335 14.37 20.97 4.77
C ASP A 335 15.19 19.83 4.16
N TYR A 336 16.26 19.41 4.84
CA TYR A 336 17.12 18.32 4.41
C TYR A 336 16.36 17.01 4.08
N LYS A 337 15.18 16.82 4.67
CA LYS A 337 14.28 15.68 4.41
C LYS A 337 13.66 15.68 3.00
N LEU A 338 13.69 16.81 2.33
CA LEU A 338 13.19 16.96 0.96
C LEU A 338 14.29 16.84 -0.09
N ILE A 339 15.56 16.68 0.31
CA ILE A 339 16.66 16.43 -0.61
C ILE A 339 16.45 15.07 -1.27
N GLY A 340 16.60 15.03 -2.61
CA GLY A 340 16.29 13.85 -3.42
C GLY A 340 14.83 13.75 -3.88
N THR A 341 13.93 14.60 -3.36
CA THR A 341 12.52 14.61 -3.75
C THR A 341 12.34 15.23 -5.13
N PRO A 342 11.51 14.64 -6.01
CA PRO A 342 11.21 15.22 -7.32
C PRO A 342 10.34 16.49 -7.19
N TYR A 343 10.55 17.42 -8.11
CA TYR A 343 9.66 18.55 -8.30
C TYR A 343 9.14 18.60 -9.74
N ASN A 344 7.94 19.14 -9.91
CA ASN A 344 7.34 19.37 -11.23
C ASN A 344 6.82 20.80 -11.34
N VAL A 345 6.98 21.39 -12.52
CA VAL A 345 6.42 22.71 -12.86
C VAL A 345 5.36 22.52 -13.93
N TYR A 346 4.19 23.10 -13.68
CA TYR A 346 3.03 23.05 -14.57
C TYR A 346 2.65 24.47 -15.01
N ASP A 347 2.16 24.62 -16.24
CA ASP A 347 1.57 25.84 -16.72
C ASP A 347 0.15 26.05 -16.17
N ASN A 348 -0.50 27.14 -16.58
CA ASN A 348 -1.84 27.53 -16.13
C ASN A 348 -2.98 26.58 -16.61
N ILE A 349 -2.70 25.68 -17.54
CA ILE A 349 -3.64 24.65 -18.02
C ILE A 349 -3.33 23.26 -17.44
N GLY A 350 -2.35 23.16 -16.53
CA GLY A 350 -1.97 21.91 -15.87
C GLY A 350 -1.01 21.03 -16.67
N LYS A 351 -0.46 21.49 -17.79
CA LYS A 351 0.55 20.77 -18.55
C LYS A 351 1.90 20.89 -17.84
N ARG A 352 2.57 19.78 -17.59
CA ARG A 352 3.93 19.76 -17.04
C ARG A 352 4.92 20.33 -18.05
N VAL A 353 5.59 21.43 -17.70
CA VAL A 353 6.58 22.11 -18.55
C VAL A 353 8.00 21.59 -18.33
N PHE A 354 8.35 21.28 -17.10
CA PHE A 354 9.59 20.53 -16.77
C PHE A 354 9.53 19.93 -15.36
N SER A 355 10.55 19.13 -15.03
CA SER A 355 10.71 18.48 -13.73
C SER A 355 12.19 18.33 -13.37
N GLY A 356 12.48 18.11 -12.10
CA GLY A 356 13.81 17.89 -11.59
C GLY A 356 13.76 17.32 -10.17
N ILE A 357 14.90 17.38 -9.47
CA ILE A 357 15.07 16.84 -8.11
C ILE A 357 15.59 17.96 -7.21
N ILE A 358 15.11 18.05 -5.98
CA ILE A 358 15.67 18.92 -4.93
C ILE A 358 17.06 18.40 -4.57
N LYS A 359 18.11 19.12 -4.99
CA LYS A 359 19.50 18.63 -4.89
C LYS A 359 20.12 18.89 -3.52
N ASN A 360 19.71 19.95 -2.85
CA ASN A 360 20.20 20.40 -1.55
C ASN A 360 19.18 21.35 -0.91
N GLU A 361 19.46 21.83 0.30
CA GLU A 361 18.56 22.74 1.04
C GLU A 361 18.24 24.05 0.31
N ASN A 362 19.05 24.45 -0.68
CA ASN A 362 18.83 25.64 -1.51
C ASN A 362 18.97 25.31 -2.99
N THR A 363 17.95 24.65 -3.55
CA THR A 363 17.93 24.25 -4.96
C THR A 363 17.39 25.37 -5.83
N SER A 364 18.15 25.78 -6.85
CA SER A 364 17.71 26.77 -7.83
C SER A 364 17.07 26.10 -9.05
N ILE A 365 15.94 26.66 -9.49
CA ILE A 365 15.17 26.18 -10.63
C ILE A 365 15.17 27.31 -11.69
N GLU A 366 15.68 27.00 -12.87
CA GLU A 366 15.73 27.96 -13.98
C GLU A 366 14.36 28.09 -14.64
N MET A 367 13.88 29.31 -14.74
CA MET A 367 12.60 29.70 -15.35
C MET A 367 12.80 30.55 -16.62
N GLU A 368 14.04 30.82 -17.01
CA GLU A 368 14.39 31.79 -18.06
C GLU A 368 13.68 31.51 -19.41
N ASN A 369 13.62 30.24 -19.79
CA ASN A 369 13.03 29.78 -21.05
C ASN A 369 11.50 29.67 -21.04
N LEU A 370 10.85 30.02 -19.93
CA LEU A 370 9.39 30.02 -19.84
C LEU A 370 8.81 31.38 -20.13
N PRO A 371 7.68 31.48 -20.85
CA PRO A 371 6.92 32.72 -21.02
C PRO A 371 6.51 33.32 -19.69
N GLY A 372 6.32 34.66 -19.66
CA GLY A 372 5.70 35.35 -18.52
C GLY A 372 4.31 34.74 -18.25
N GLY A 373 3.99 34.48 -16.99
CA GLY A 373 2.72 33.87 -16.64
C GLY A 373 2.67 33.24 -15.25
N ILE A 374 1.59 32.50 -15.01
CA ILE A 374 1.37 31.78 -13.75
C ILE A 374 1.74 30.32 -13.96
N TYR A 375 2.55 29.79 -13.04
CA TYR A 375 2.98 28.40 -12.98
C TYR A 375 2.64 27.81 -11.62
N MET A 376 2.47 26.50 -11.57
CA MET A 376 2.33 25.74 -10.34
C MET A 376 3.58 24.87 -10.16
N LEU A 377 4.30 25.08 -9.06
CA LEU A 377 5.44 24.24 -8.67
C LEU A 377 4.99 23.25 -7.60
N SER A 378 5.10 21.97 -7.88
CA SER A 378 4.86 20.90 -6.90
C SER A 378 6.17 20.23 -6.50
N VAL A 379 6.31 19.85 -5.24
CA VAL A 379 7.43 19.06 -4.71
C VAL A 379 6.89 17.80 -4.03
N GLY A 380 7.39 16.63 -4.47
CA GLY A 380 6.96 15.30 -4.03
C GLY A 380 6.01 14.61 -4.99
N ASP A 381 6.09 13.26 -5.06
CA ASP A 381 5.29 12.44 -5.98
C ASP A 381 3.78 12.45 -5.67
N ASN A 382 3.39 12.79 -4.46
CA ASN A 382 2.00 12.90 -4.01
C ASN A 382 1.61 14.34 -3.62
N ILE A 383 2.12 15.34 -4.37
CA ILE A 383 1.75 16.77 -4.24
C ILE A 383 1.76 17.22 -2.76
N LYS A 384 2.91 17.06 -2.08
CA LYS A 384 3.03 17.48 -0.68
C LYS A 384 3.15 18.99 -0.49
N HIS A 385 3.77 19.65 -1.47
CA HIS A 385 3.93 21.11 -1.46
C HIS A 385 3.62 21.67 -2.84
N ILE A 386 2.63 22.54 -2.92
CA ILE A 386 2.29 23.26 -4.15
C ILE A 386 2.45 24.74 -3.87
N SER A 387 3.12 25.45 -4.78
CA SER A 387 3.20 26.89 -4.75
C SER A 387 2.87 27.49 -6.11
N LYS A 388 2.11 28.59 -6.08
CA LYS A 388 1.88 29.41 -7.26
C LYS A 388 3.12 30.28 -7.49
N ILE A 389 3.70 30.20 -8.67
CA ILE A 389 4.84 30.99 -9.11
C ILE A 389 4.38 31.99 -10.17
N ILE A 390 4.77 33.23 -10.00
CA ILE A 390 4.50 34.30 -10.97
C ILE A 390 5.81 34.58 -11.71
N LYS A 391 5.88 34.25 -13.00
CA LYS A 391 6.99 34.57 -13.90
C LYS A 391 6.69 35.91 -14.58
N GLN A 392 7.60 36.87 -14.41
CA GLN A 392 7.58 38.17 -15.11
C GLN A 392 8.39 38.15 -16.40
#